data_e1ecf24171c91c5a0b81fff02f691ffa
#
_entry.id   e1ecf24171c91c5a0b81fff02f691ffa
#
_cell.length_a   1.000
_cell.length_b   1.000
_cell.length_c   1.000
_cell.angle_alpha   90.00
_cell.angle_beta   90.00
_cell.angle_gamma   90.00
#
_symmetry.space_group_name_H-M   'P 1'
#
loop_
_entity.id
_entity.type
_entity.pdbx_description
1 polymer ?
#
loop_
_entity_poly.entity_id
_entity_poly.type
_entity_poly.pdbx_seq_one_letter_code
_entity_poly.pdbx_strand_id
1 'polypeptide(L)'
;MGAAATQASALVVTDYDPEVVRFAEINRALLAASRSRADYLTLRLSAPASVWQERALAVQGEDRKTLNAVESWTFWDQAVRKNTTGWSGAFEHFNTPATHPDDAFAQTNYLFDDVLYEHLHGLAKDGLIWARVLDLRDQNAIHNLCHDLHAKGWKLGVVDTSNVPDASEAGSTAAGNYVKWLSECAEDSTIFLSTERANRPAVTYWSYYAFTGRMVKSKDAATVTRMLDAEIAKLKIDSETQALLDDRDVVGK
;
A
#
# COMPACT_ATOMS: atom_id res chain seq x y z
N MET A 1 0.88 -1.75 5.11
CA MET A 1 0.85 -1.13 6.45
C MET A 1 -0.59 -0.97 6.95
N GLY A 2 -1.48 -0.31 6.22
CA GLY A 2 -2.86 -0.08 6.65
C GLY A 2 -3.63 -1.35 7.08
N ALA A 3 -3.54 -2.45 6.32
CA ALA A 3 -4.23 -3.69 6.66
C ALA A 3 -3.78 -4.31 7.99
N ALA A 4 -2.50 -4.22 8.34
CA ALA A 4 -2.00 -4.69 9.61
C ALA A 4 -2.51 -3.83 10.77
N ALA A 5 -2.42 -2.51 10.63
CA ALA A 5 -2.85 -1.56 11.67
C ALA A 5 -4.37 -1.59 11.92
N THR A 6 -5.18 -1.88 10.89
CA THR A 6 -6.64 -1.96 11.00
C THR A 6 -7.17 -3.34 11.37
N GLN A 7 -6.30 -4.34 11.55
CA GLN A 7 -6.68 -5.74 11.80
C GLN A 7 -7.65 -6.29 10.73
N ALA A 8 -7.41 -5.92 9.46
CA ALA A 8 -8.23 -6.36 8.34
C ALA A 8 -8.22 -7.89 8.23
N SER A 9 -9.38 -8.50 7.93
CA SER A 9 -9.52 -9.95 7.76
C SER A 9 -9.02 -10.45 6.40
N ALA A 10 -8.79 -9.56 5.45
CA ALA A 10 -8.21 -9.83 4.15
C ALA A 10 -7.59 -8.54 3.58
N LEU A 11 -6.68 -8.68 2.64
CA LEU A 11 -6.02 -7.58 1.95
C LEU A 11 -6.12 -7.79 0.44
N VAL A 12 -6.56 -6.76 -0.29
CA VAL A 12 -6.46 -6.72 -1.75
C VAL A 12 -5.52 -5.59 -2.15
N VAL A 13 -4.45 -5.94 -2.84
CA VAL A 13 -3.49 -4.99 -3.41
C VAL A 13 -3.76 -4.88 -4.89
N THR A 14 -3.99 -3.67 -5.37
CA THR A 14 -4.25 -3.43 -6.79
C THR A 14 -3.34 -2.33 -7.32
N ASP A 15 -2.89 -2.50 -8.53
CA ASP A 15 -2.18 -1.47 -9.28
C ASP A 15 -2.40 -1.69 -10.79
N TYR A 16 -2.29 -0.63 -11.60
CA TYR A 16 -2.31 -0.79 -13.07
C TYR A 16 -0.97 -1.30 -13.60
N ASP A 17 0.12 -1.08 -12.85
CA ASP A 17 1.45 -1.56 -13.19
C ASP A 17 1.63 -3.03 -12.76
N PRO A 18 1.82 -3.96 -13.71
CA PRO A 18 2.03 -5.37 -13.39
C PRO A 18 3.30 -5.64 -12.57
N GLU A 19 4.30 -4.74 -12.60
CA GLU A 19 5.49 -4.89 -11.75
C GLU A 19 5.19 -4.63 -10.28
N VAL A 20 4.30 -3.66 -9.97
CA VAL A 20 3.81 -3.42 -8.60
C VAL A 20 3.03 -4.62 -8.09
N VAL A 21 2.17 -5.19 -8.92
CA VAL A 21 1.41 -6.40 -8.59
C VAL A 21 2.35 -7.59 -8.36
N ARG A 22 3.33 -7.78 -9.24
CA ARG A 22 4.36 -8.82 -9.08
C ARG A 22 5.15 -8.65 -7.77
N PHE A 23 5.50 -7.41 -7.41
CA PHE A 23 6.12 -7.13 -6.12
C PHE A 23 5.22 -7.59 -4.96
N ALA A 24 3.93 -7.27 -5.01
CA ALA A 24 2.98 -7.66 -3.97
C ALA A 24 2.82 -9.19 -3.87
N GLU A 25 2.79 -9.90 -4.99
CA GLU A 25 2.75 -11.38 -5.05
C GLU A 25 3.99 -12.02 -4.43
N ILE A 26 5.17 -11.53 -4.77
CA ILE A 26 6.43 -12.02 -4.19
C ILE A 26 6.45 -11.73 -2.69
N ASN A 27 6.07 -10.53 -2.29
CA ASN A 27 6.04 -10.14 -0.88
C ASN A 27 5.09 -11.04 -0.07
N ARG A 28 3.91 -11.35 -0.61
CA ARG A 28 2.97 -12.31 -0.02
C ARG A 28 3.60 -13.69 0.14
N ALA A 29 4.24 -14.20 -0.91
CA ALA A 29 4.88 -15.53 -0.88
C ALA A 29 6.01 -15.59 0.17
N LEU A 30 6.81 -14.53 0.31
CA LEU A 30 7.84 -14.42 1.34
C LEU A 30 7.24 -14.39 2.75
N LEU A 31 6.16 -13.63 2.94
CA LEU A 31 5.42 -13.64 4.21
C LEU A 31 4.92 -15.03 4.55
N ALA A 32 4.23 -15.70 3.62
CA ALA A 32 3.69 -17.04 3.85
C ALA A 32 4.76 -18.09 4.15
N ALA A 33 5.93 -17.99 3.53
CA ALA A 33 7.02 -18.96 3.66
C ALA A 33 7.93 -18.70 4.88
N SER A 34 7.85 -17.54 5.49
CA SER A 34 8.68 -17.17 6.63
C SER A 34 8.20 -17.80 7.94
N ARG A 35 9.11 -18.00 8.88
CA ARG A 35 8.85 -18.61 10.20
C ARG A 35 8.70 -17.58 11.31
N SER A 36 9.19 -16.38 11.08
CA SER A 36 9.15 -15.25 12.00
C SER A 36 9.47 -13.97 11.25
N ARG A 37 9.26 -12.80 11.86
CA ARG A 37 9.65 -11.51 11.28
C ARG A 37 11.13 -11.44 10.94
N ALA A 38 12.01 -11.95 11.80
CA ALA A 38 13.45 -11.99 11.55
C ALA A 38 13.81 -12.87 10.34
N ASP A 39 13.13 -14.03 10.20
CA ASP A 39 13.28 -14.90 9.03
C ASP A 39 12.75 -14.22 7.76
N TYR A 40 11.59 -13.56 7.83
CA TYR A 40 11.05 -12.77 6.73
C TYR A 40 12.02 -11.66 6.28
N LEU A 41 12.58 -10.91 7.23
CA LEU A 41 13.57 -9.87 6.90
C LEU A 41 14.82 -10.47 6.24
N THR A 42 15.27 -11.65 6.68
CA THR A 42 16.38 -12.38 6.04
C THR A 42 16.02 -12.77 4.61
N LEU A 43 14.85 -13.38 4.39
CA LEU A 43 14.36 -13.75 3.07
C LEU A 43 14.25 -12.53 2.15
N ARG A 44 13.74 -11.44 2.67
CA ARG A 44 13.54 -10.17 1.96
C ARG A 44 14.85 -9.51 1.55
N LEU A 45 15.81 -9.41 2.47
CA LEU A 45 16.94 -8.49 2.33
C LEU A 45 18.25 -9.18 1.91
N SER A 46 18.45 -10.47 2.23
CA SER A 46 19.78 -11.10 2.07
C SER A 46 19.79 -12.53 1.55
N ALA A 47 18.68 -13.28 1.65
CA ALA A 47 18.69 -14.68 1.29
C ALA A 47 18.95 -14.92 -0.21
N PRO A 48 19.82 -15.87 -0.60
CA PRO A 48 20.02 -16.24 -2.00
C PRO A 48 18.82 -17.03 -2.55
N ALA A 49 18.75 -17.17 -3.87
CA ALA A 49 17.66 -17.88 -4.54
C ALA A 49 17.47 -19.32 -4.04
N SER A 50 18.54 -20.01 -3.68
CA SER A 50 18.47 -21.39 -3.16
C SER A 50 17.69 -21.47 -1.83
N VAL A 51 17.80 -20.46 -0.99
CA VAL A 51 17.02 -20.39 0.26
C VAL A 51 15.55 -20.14 -0.01
N TRP A 52 15.21 -19.30 -1.01
CA TRP A 52 13.82 -19.13 -1.43
C TRP A 52 13.21 -20.44 -1.94
N GLN A 53 13.96 -21.19 -2.76
CA GLN A 53 13.54 -22.50 -3.27
C GLN A 53 13.34 -23.53 -2.13
N GLU A 54 14.20 -23.52 -1.11
CA GLU A 54 14.00 -24.33 0.10
C GLU A 54 12.71 -23.93 0.82
N ARG A 55 12.46 -22.64 0.99
CA ARG A 55 11.24 -22.12 1.63
C ARG A 55 9.98 -22.38 0.81
N ALA A 56 10.07 -22.46 -0.49
CA ALA A 56 8.96 -22.83 -1.36
C ALA A 56 8.33 -24.19 -1.00
N LEU A 57 9.07 -25.07 -0.33
CA LEU A 57 8.55 -26.36 0.14
C LEU A 57 7.51 -26.20 1.27
N ALA A 58 7.56 -25.09 2.00
CA ALA A 58 6.62 -24.80 3.11
C ALA A 58 5.29 -24.18 2.68
N VAL A 59 5.18 -23.78 1.42
CA VAL A 59 3.98 -23.14 0.85
C VAL A 59 3.44 -23.93 -0.34
N GLN A 60 2.23 -23.57 -0.81
CA GLN A 60 1.56 -24.29 -1.90
C GLN A 60 1.11 -23.32 -3.02
N GLY A 61 0.55 -23.86 -4.08
CA GLY A 61 -0.10 -23.12 -5.15
C GLY A 61 0.83 -22.08 -5.80
N GLU A 62 0.34 -20.89 -5.98
CA GLU A 62 1.06 -19.79 -6.64
C GLU A 62 2.25 -19.31 -5.82
N ASP A 63 2.19 -19.31 -4.48
CA ASP A 63 3.31 -18.89 -3.64
C ASP A 63 4.53 -19.82 -3.83
N ARG A 64 4.29 -21.14 -3.95
CA ARG A 64 5.36 -22.09 -4.26
C ARG A 64 5.98 -21.83 -5.63
N LYS A 65 5.15 -21.56 -6.65
CA LYS A 65 5.63 -21.24 -8.00
C LYS A 65 6.46 -19.95 -7.98
N THR A 66 5.96 -18.92 -7.31
CA THR A 66 6.61 -17.63 -7.17
C THR A 66 8.00 -17.76 -6.55
N LEU A 67 8.14 -18.51 -5.45
CA LEU A 67 9.43 -18.67 -4.76
C LEU A 67 10.41 -19.60 -5.50
N ASN A 68 9.92 -20.53 -6.32
CA ASN A 68 10.77 -21.39 -7.16
C ASN A 68 11.25 -20.69 -8.43
N ALA A 69 10.57 -19.62 -8.87
CA ALA A 69 10.91 -18.93 -10.09
C ALA A 69 12.16 -18.06 -9.90
N VAL A 70 13.20 -18.34 -10.70
CA VAL A 70 14.46 -17.56 -10.70
C VAL A 70 14.19 -16.10 -11.05
N GLU A 71 13.23 -15.85 -11.92
CA GLU A 71 12.80 -14.52 -12.35
C GLU A 71 12.21 -13.70 -11.19
N SER A 72 11.52 -14.35 -10.25
CA SER A 72 10.98 -13.69 -9.06
C SER A 72 12.10 -13.24 -8.14
N TRP A 73 13.07 -14.10 -7.88
CA TRP A 73 14.23 -13.73 -7.07
C TRP A 73 15.05 -12.63 -7.76
N THR A 74 15.28 -12.72 -9.07
CA THR A 74 16.04 -11.74 -9.83
C THR A 74 15.35 -10.37 -9.79
N PHE A 75 14.03 -10.33 -10.03
CA PHE A 75 13.24 -9.11 -9.94
C PHE A 75 13.35 -8.48 -8.54
N TRP A 76 13.19 -9.28 -7.49
CA TRP A 76 13.28 -8.82 -6.11
C TRP A 76 14.66 -8.30 -5.75
N ASP A 77 15.71 -9.00 -6.16
CA ASP A 77 17.09 -8.60 -5.92
C ASP A 77 17.41 -7.25 -6.57
N GLN A 78 16.90 -7.02 -7.78
CA GLN A 78 17.05 -5.76 -8.47
C GLN A 78 16.21 -4.64 -7.85
N ALA A 79 14.95 -4.89 -7.55
CA ALA A 79 14.00 -3.89 -7.09
C ALA A 79 14.23 -3.48 -5.62
N VAL A 80 14.48 -4.47 -4.74
CA VAL A 80 14.50 -4.25 -3.28
C VAL A 80 15.91 -4.15 -2.71
N ARG A 81 16.84 -4.99 -3.21
CA ARG A 81 18.17 -5.09 -2.61
C ARG A 81 19.19 -4.19 -3.29
N LYS A 82 19.17 -4.12 -4.61
CA LYS A 82 20.13 -3.34 -5.40
C LYS A 82 19.61 -1.96 -5.77
N ASN A 83 18.32 -1.76 -5.64
CA ASN A 83 17.69 -0.49 -5.95
C ASN A 83 18.00 0.02 -7.38
N THR A 84 18.07 -0.88 -8.35
CA THR A 84 18.43 -0.57 -9.73
C THR A 84 17.23 -0.27 -10.64
N THR A 85 16.02 -0.46 -10.14
CA THR A 85 14.78 -0.07 -10.81
C THR A 85 14.40 1.34 -10.36
N GLY A 86 13.65 2.10 -11.16
CA GLY A 86 13.21 3.46 -10.82
C GLY A 86 12.33 3.60 -9.55
N TRP A 87 12.14 2.52 -8.81
CA TRP A 87 11.40 2.43 -7.54
C TRP A 87 12.24 2.76 -6.30
N SER A 88 13.47 3.17 -6.52
CA SER A 88 14.51 3.33 -5.51
C SER A 88 14.10 4.12 -4.27
N GLY A 89 13.46 5.26 -4.44
CA GLY A 89 13.09 6.10 -3.31
C GLY A 89 12.01 5.51 -2.40
N ALA A 90 11.06 4.74 -2.96
CA ALA A 90 9.98 4.16 -2.18
C ALA A 90 10.44 3.02 -1.27
N PHE A 91 11.44 2.24 -1.69
CA PHE A 91 11.91 1.08 -0.93
C PHE A 91 13.01 1.38 0.07
N GLU A 92 13.81 2.42 -0.15
CA GLU A 92 14.87 2.82 0.76
C GLU A 92 14.30 3.17 2.14
N HIS A 93 13.22 3.94 2.19
CA HIS A 93 12.52 4.27 3.44
C HIS A 93 11.89 3.05 4.12
N PHE A 94 11.42 2.06 3.36
CA PHE A 94 10.82 0.85 3.92
C PHE A 94 11.83 -0.14 4.49
N ASN A 95 13.09 -0.06 4.08
CA ASN A 95 14.14 -0.99 4.48
C ASN A 95 15.08 -0.41 5.54
N THR A 96 15.07 0.90 5.76
CA THR A 96 15.91 1.54 6.78
C THR A 96 15.32 1.26 8.16
N PRO A 97 16.09 0.72 9.10
CA PRO A 97 15.65 0.58 10.49
C PRO A 97 15.22 1.95 11.01
N ALA A 98 14.09 2.01 11.68
CA ALA A 98 13.68 3.23 12.35
C ALA A 98 14.80 3.66 13.30
N THR A 99 15.34 4.85 13.09
CA THR A 99 16.43 5.38 13.91
C THR A 99 15.94 5.80 15.31
N HIS A 100 14.60 5.90 15.47
CA HIS A 100 13.94 6.22 16.73
C HIS A 100 12.82 5.22 17.03
N PRO A 101 12.85 4.55 18.18
CA PRO A 101 11.82 3.59 18.59
C PRO A 101 10.42 4.23 18.77
N ASP A 102 10.37 5.55 18.95
CA ASP A 102 9.12 6.32 19.09
C ASP A 102 8.58 6.84 17.73
N ASP A 103 9.22 6.49 16.61
CA ASP A 103 8.75 6.88 15.30
C ASP A 103 7.38 6.21 15.02
N ALA A 104 6.35 7.03 14.82
CA ALA A 104 5.00 6.54 14.50
C ALA A 104 4.98 5.64 13.25
N PHE A 105 5.92 5.84 12.33
CA PHE A 105 6.11 4.97 11.17
C PHE A 105 6.55 3.56 11.57
N ALA A 106 7.47 3.44 12.53
CA ALA A 106 7.90 2.13 13.04
C ALA A 106 6.74 1.39 13.71
N GLN A 107 5.93 2.08 14.51
CA GLN A 107 4.78 1.52 15.23
C GLN A 107 3.66 1.02 14.30
N THR A 108 3.58 1.52 13.07
CA THR A 108 2.57 1.12 12.07
C THR A 108 3.13 0.22 10.97
N ASN A 109 4.41 -0.14 11.03
CA ASN A 109 5.08 -0.89 9.98
C ASN A 109 5.44 -2.31 10.47
N TYR A 110 4.85 -3.30 9.82
CA TYR A 110 5.07 -4.72 10.11
C TYR A 110 6.54 -5.19 9.96
N LEU A 111 7.40 -4.40 9.34
CA LEU A 111 8.84 -4.68 9.28
C LEU A 111 9.53 -4.48 10.64
N PHE A 112 8.94 -3.68 11.53
CA PHE A 112 9.51 -3.31 12.82
C PHE A 112 8.71 -3.81 14.02
N ASP A 113 7.47 -4.28 13.81
CA ASP A 113 6.55 -4.72 14.84
C ASP A 113 6.14 -6.19 14.64
N ASP A 114 6.33 -7.01 15.66
CA ASP A 114 6.03 -8.45 15.59
C ASP A 114 4.52 -8.72 15.52
N VAL A 115 3.69 -7.92 16.19
CA VAL A 115 2.23 -8.11 16.18
C VAL A 115 1.65 -7.82 14.80
N LEU A 116 2.10 -6.73 14.17
CA LEU A 116 1.68 -6.38 12.82
C LEU A 116 2.21 -7.39 11.79
N TYR A 117 3.43 -7.89 11.98
CA TYR A 117 4.00 -8.94 11.15
C TYR A 117 3.15 -10.23 11.26
N GLU A 118 2.90 -10.73 12.47
CA GLU A 118 2.15 -11.97 12.67
C GLU A 118 0.75 -11.90 12.06
N HIS A 119 0.09 -10.74 12.13
CA HIS A 119 -1.18 -10.54 11.49
C HIS A 119 -1.10 -10.71 9.96
N LEU A 120 -0.17 -10.02 9.29
CA LEU A 120 0.01 -10.15 7.84
C LEU A 120 0.53 -11.53 7.43
N HIS A 121 1.40 -12.14 8.23
CA HIS A 121 1.86 -13.51 8.04
C HIS A 121 0.68 -14.50 8.07
N GLY A 122 -0.23 -14.36 9.04
CA GLY A 122 -1.46 -15.15 9.09
C GLY A 122 -2.30 -15.00 7.83
N LEU A 123 -2.59 -13.75 7.42
CA LEU A 123 -3.32 -13.49 6.18
C LEU A 123 -2.65 -14.11 4.94
N ALA A 124 -1.32 -14.04 4.85
CA ALA A 124 -0.59 -14.62 3.73
C ALA A 124 -0.71 -16.15 3.72
N LYS A 125 -0.53 -16.81 4.87
CA LYS A 125 -0.65 -18.27 5.01
C LYS A 125 -2.05 -18.78 4.68
N ASP A 126 -3.06 -18.02 5.04
CA ASP A 126 -4.47 -18.38 4.82
C ASP A 126 -4.95 -18.00 3.40
N GLY A 127 -4.08 -17.44 2.55
CA GLY A 127 -4.42 -17.03 1.19
C GLY A 127 -5.36 -15.81 1.13
N LEU A 128 -5.37 -15.00 2.17
CA LEU A 128 -6.23 -13.83 2.34
C LEU A 128 -5.58 -12.53 1.87
N ILE A 129 -4.41 -12.60 1.26
CA ILE A 129 -3.77 -11.48 0.55
C ILE A 129 -3.87 -11.74 -0.95
N TRP A 130 -4.54 -10.84 -1.65
CA TRP A 130 -4.67 -10.89 -3.10
C TRP A 130 -3.95 -9.72 -3.74
N ALA A 131 -3.23 -10.00 -4.82
CA ALA A 131 -2.68 -8.98 -5.68
C ALA A 131 -3.27 -9.14 -7.08
N ARG A 132 -3.68 -8.05 -7.72
CA ARG A 132 -4.20 -8.08 -9.08
C ARG A 132 -3.92 -6.79 -9.84
N VAL A 133 -3.66 -6.92 -11.12
CA VAL A 133 -3.62 -5.78 -12.03
C VAL A 133 -5.03 -5.22 -12.15
N LEU A 134 -5.17 -3.94 -11.87
CA LEU A 134 -6.43 -3.22 -11.96
C LEU A 134 -6.17 -1.76 -12.29
N ASP A 135 -6.68 -1.32 -13.45
CA ASP A 135 -6.70 0.08 -13.79
C ASP A 135 -7.94 0.73 -13.14
N LEU A 136 -7.71 1.63 -12.20
CA LEU A 136 -8.79 2.35 -11.52
C LEU A 136 -9.57 3.31 -12.43
N ARG A 137 -9.11 3.53 -13.67
CA ARG A 137 -9.85 4.27 -14.70
C ARG A 137 -10.85 3.39 -15.44
N ASP A 138 -10.76 2.07 -15.28
CA ASP A 138 -11.71 1.12 -15.88
C ASP A 138 -12.83 0.78 -14.90
N GLN A 139 -13.99 1.37 -15.14
CA GLN A 139 -15.20 1.13 -14.34
C GLN A 139 -15.57 -0.36 -14.29
N ASN A 140 -15.45 -1.09 -15.40
CA ASN A 140 -15.81 -2.50 -15.45
C ASN A 140 -14.85 -3.34 -14.59
N ALA A 141 -13.56 -3.00 -14.58
CA ALA A 141 -12.59 -3.67 -13.74
C ALA A 141 -12.92 -3.48 -12.25
N ILE A 142 -13.35 -2.28 -11.84
CA ILE A 142 -13.79 -2.01 -10.46
C ILE A 142 -15.08 -2.75 -10.13
N HIS A 143 -16.07 -2.75 -11.01
CA HIS A 143 -17.32 -3.51 -10.82
C HIS A 143 -17.04 -5.02 -10.67
N ASN A 144 -16.13 -5.58 -11.48
CA ASN A 144 -15.72 -6.98 -11.36
C ASN A 144 -15.02 -7.25 -10.02
N LEU A 145 -14.16 -6.33 -9.54
CA LEU A 145 -13.57 -6.44 -8.21
C LEU A 145 -14.67 -6.46 -7.12
N CYS A 146 -15.62 -5.54 -7.18
CA CYS A 146 -16.74 -5.49 -6.25
C CYS A 146 -17.57 -6.79 -6.26
N HIS A 147 -17.85 -7.32 -7.44
CA HIS A 147 -18.54 -8.60 -7.60
C HIS A 147 -17.77 -9.75 -6.93
N ASP A 148 -16.46 -9.84 -7.17
CA ASP A 148 -15.59 -10.86 -6.59
C ASP A 148 -15.54 -10.77 -5.06
N LEU A 149 -15.50 -9.56 -4.50
CA LEU A 149 -15.53 -9.33 -3.05
C LEU A 149 -16.87 -9.79 -2.45
N HIS A 150 -18.00 -9.41 -3.08
CA HIS A 150 -19.33 -9.84 -2.65
C HIS A 150 -19.51 -11.36 -2.74
N ALA A 151 -19.03 -12.00 -3.81
CA ALA A 151 -19.09 -13.45 -3.97
C ALA A 151 -18.36 -14.22 -2.86
N LYS A 152 -17.35 -13.58 -2.24
CA LYS A 152 -16.64 -14.12 -1.07
C LYS A 152 -17.26 -13.72 0.27
N GLY A 153 -18.30 -12.92 0.27
CA GLY A 153 -18.89 -12.34 1.48
C GLY A 153 -18.00 -11.30 2.17
N TRP A 154 -17.02 -10.75 1.45
CA TRP A 154 -16.11 -9.74 1.98
C TRP A 154 -16.72 -8.35 1.89
N LYS A 155 -16.42 -7.55 2.91
CA LYS A 155 -16.84 -6.15 3.02
C LYS A 155 -15.61 -5.25 3.04
N LEU A 156 -15.70 -4.14 2.34
CA LEU A 156 -14.65 -3.12 2.39
C LEU A 156 -14.69 -2.38 3.73
N GLY A 157 -13.67 -2.58 4.55
CA GLY A 157 -13.48 -1.83 5.80
C GLY A 157 -12.71 -0.53 5.56
N VAL A 158 -11.57 -0.64 4.87
CA VAL A 158 -10.72 0.48 4.49
C VAL A 158 -10.34 0.35 3.03
N VAL A 159 -10.41 1.45 2.30
CA VAL A 159 -9.92 1.62 0.93
C VAL A 159 -8.82 2.66 0.95
N ASP A 160 -7.57 2.23 0.80
CA ASP A 160 -6.43 3.13 0.68
C ASP A 160 -6.16 3.37 -0.81
N THR A 161 -6.45 4.56 -1.25
CA THR A 161 -6.24 4.98 -2.64
C THR A 161 -4.86 5.60 -2.84
N SER A 162 -4.07 5.70 -1.78
CA SER A 162 -2.74 6.33 -1.80
C SER A 162 -2.76 7.68 -2.52
N ASN A 163 -1.78 7.93 -3.37
CA ASN A 163 -1.66 9.14 -4.17
C ASN A 163 -2.30 9.02 -5.57
N VAL A 164 -3.19 8.08 -5.80
CA VAL A 164 -3.87 7.94 -7.11
C VAL A 164 -4.58 9.24 -7.54
N PRO A 165 -5.21 10.02 -6.62
CA PRO A 165 -5.79 11.31 -7.00
C PRO A 165 -4.76 12.33 -7.50
N ASP A 166 -3.53 12.25 -7.00
CA ASP A 166 -2.43 13.17 -7.33
C ASP A 166 -1.70 12.77 -8.64
N ALA A 167 -1.98 11.58 -9.17
CA ALA A 167 -1.38 11.14 -10.42
C ALA A 167 -1.84 12.06 -11.55
N SER A 168 -0.93 12.88 -12.05
CA SER A 168 -1.14 13.87 -13.12
C SER A 168 -1.72 13.28 -14.41
N GLU A 169 -1.61 11.96 -14.57
CA GLU A 169 -2.13 11.19 -15.69
C GLU A 169 -3.64 10.91 -15.59
N ALA A 170 -4.21 10.85 -14.38
CA ALA A 170 -5.60 10.52 -14.19
C ALA A 170 -6.54 11.74 -14.32
N GLY A 171 -6.07 12.94 -14.01
CA GLY A 171 -6.87 14.16 -13.91
C GLY A 171 -7.82 14.15 -12.71
N SER A 172 -8.18 15.33 -12.20
CA SER A 172 -9.01 15.46 -10.98
C SER A 172 -10.39 14.79 -11.10
N THR A 173 -10.98 14.78 -12.29
CA THR A 173 -12.29 14.14 -12.51
C THR A 173 -12.23 12.62 -12.41
N ALA A 174 -11.12 11.99 -12.84
CA ALA A 174 -10.93 10.56 -12.73
C ALA A 174 -10.86 10.10 -11.26
N ALA A 175 -10.22 10.89 -10.40
CA ALA A 175 -10.14 10.62 -8.97
C ALA A 175 -11.52 10.49 -8.31
N GLY A 176 -12.43 11.41 -8.59
CA GLY A 176 -13.80 11.32 -8.08
C GLY A 176 -14.58 10.13 -8.62
N ASN A 177 -14.34 9.75 -9.87
CA ASN A 177 -15.03 8.63 -10.51
C ASN A 177 -14.66 7.30 -9.85
N TYR A 178 -13.38 6.94 -9.73
CA TYR A 178 -13.01 5.64 -9.18
C TYR A 178 -13.41 5.49 -7.70
N VAL A 179 -13.29 6.56 -6.90
CA VAL A 179 -13.77 6.55 -5.51
C VAL A 179 -15.28 6.31 -5.47
N LYS A 180 -16.01 6.93 -6.40
CA LYS A 180 -17.46 6.72 -6.54
C LYS A 180 -17.81 5.28 -6.91
N TRP A 181 -17.13 4.68 -7.89
CA TRP A 181 -17.34 3.28 -8.29
C TRP A 181 -16.99 2.29 -7.14
N LEU A 182 -15.87 2.50 -6.45
CA LEU A 182 -15.54 1.71 -5.27
C LEU A 182 -16.58 1.86 -4.15
N SER A 183 -17.22 3.03 -4.04
CA SER A 183 -18.26 3.23 -3.03
C SER A 183 -19.51 2.39 -3.26
N GLU A 184 -19.73 1.88 -4.49
CA GLU A 184 -20.86 1.00 -4.79
C GLU A 184 -20.78 -0.34 -4.05
N CYS A 185 -19.56 -0.85 -3.80
CA CYS A 185 -19.35 -2.05 -2.99
C CYS A 185 -18.89 -1.78 -1.55
N ALA A 186 -18.85 -0.53 -1.13
CA ALA A 186 -18.51 -0.11 0.21
C ALA A 186 -19.76 -0.05 1.11
N GLU A 187 -19.58 -0.17 2.40
CA GLU A 187 -20.59 0.15 3.41
C GLU A 187 -20.51 1.64 3.79
N ASP A 188 -21.51 2.14 4.52
CA ASP A 188 -21.50 3.51 5.02
C ASP A 188 -20.35 3.79 5.97
N SER A 189 -19.91 2.76 6.69
CA SER A 189 -18.79 2.78 7.64
C SER A 189 -17.42 2.59 6.98
N THR A 190 -17.35 2.21 5.71
CA THR A 190 -16.07 2.06 5.00
C THR A 190 -15.29 3.37 5.04
N ILE A 191 -14.01 3.30 5.36
CA ILE A 191 -13.12 4.46 5.37
C ILE A 191 -12.33 4.48 4.07
N PHE A 192 -12.44 5.58 3.34
CA PHE A 192 -11.60 5.89 2.19
C PHE A 192 -10.44 6.76 2.66
N LEU A 193 -9.22 6.28 2.46
CA LEU A 193 -7.99 7.03 2.72
C LEU A 193 -7.41 7.49 1.38
N SER A 194 -6.96 8.71 1.36
CA SER A 194 -6.22 9.28 0.22
C SER A 194 -5.00 10.02 0.73
N THR A 195 -3.93 9.97 -0.02
CA THR A 195 -2.74 10.76 0.25
C THR A 195 -2.47 11.69 -0.90
N GLU A 196 -1.97 12.85 -0.59
CA GLU A 196 -1.55 13.82 -1.58
C GLU A 196 -0.14 14.31 -1.28
N ARG A 197 0.60 14.52 -2.34
CA ARG A 197 1.91 15.11 -2.30
C ARG A 197 1.81 16.61 -2.51
N ALA A 198 2.02 17.39 -1.48
CA ALA A 198 2.15 18.83 -1.61
C ALA A 198 3.62 19.22 -1.80
N ASN A 199 3.90 19.91 -2.89
CA ASN A 199 5.23 20.48 -3.17
C ASN A 199 5.22 21.94 -2.75
N ARG A 200 6.04 22.31 -1.75
CA ARG A 200 6.42 23.71 -1.51
C ARG A 200 7.87 23.90 -1.94
N PRO A 201 8.29 25.14 -2.26
CA PRO A 201 9.68 25.42 -2.57
C PRO A 201 10.58 24.94 -1.43
N ALA A 202 11.23 23.90 -1.42
CA ALA A 202 12.15 23.30 -0.45
C ALA A 202 11.64 22.06 0.30
N VAL A 203 10.32 21.79 0.42
CA VAL A 203 9.83 20.64 1.21
C VAL A 203 8.73 19.90 0.46
N THR A 204 8.88 18.59 0.33
CA THR A 204 7.81 17.68 -0.08
C THR A 204 7.21 17.02 1.17
N TYR A 205 5.90 17.14 1.37
CA TYR A 205 5.22 16.44 2.44
C TYR A 205 3.97 15.72 1.91
N TRP A 206 3.53 14.73 2.66
CA TRP A 206 2.36 13.94 2.35
C TRP A 206 1.24 14.31 3.31
N SER A 207 0.07 14.59 2.77
CA SER A 207 -1.15 14.81 3.53
C SER A 207 -2.08 13.61 3.39
N TYR A 208 -2.74 13.26 4.49
CA TYR A 208 -3.67 12.14 4.54
C TYR A 208 -5.07 12.64 4.78
N TYR A 209 -6.03 12.14 4.01
CA TYR A 209 -7.46 12.46 4.12
C TYR A 209 -8.24 11.19 4.35
N ALA A 210 -9.30 11.29 5.16
CA ALA A 210 -10.20 10.19 5.40
C ALA A 210 -11.66 10.62 5.16
N PHE A 211 -12.39 9.81 4.40
CA PHE A 211 -13.80 10.00 4.11
C PHE A 211 -14.56 8.73 4.45
N THR A 212 -15.81 8.84 4.93
CA THR A 212 -16.67 7.67 5.11
C THR A 212 -17.39 7.30 3.82
N GLY A 213 -17.71 6.00 3.67
CA GLY A 213 -18.51 5.52 2.54
C GLY A 213 -19.84 6.27 2.42
N ARG A 214 -20.47 6.62 3.55
CA ARG A 214 -21.69 7.46 3.57
C ARG A 214 -21.47 8.82 2.90
N MET A 215 -20.36 9.48 3.21
CA MET A 215 -20.03 10.78 2.59
C MET A 215 -19.85 10.64 1.09
N VAL A 216 -19.10 9.64 0.66
CA VAL A 216 -18.85 9.40 -0.77
C VAL A 216 -20.12 9.04 -1.53
N LYS A 217 -20.95 8.13 -1.00
CA LYS A 217 -22.21 7.69 -1.62
C LYS A 217 -23.20 8.84 -1.78
N SER A 218 -23.28 9.76 -0.83
CA SER A 218 -24.21 10.87 -0.82
C SER A 218 -23.90 11.97 -1.83
N LYS A 219 -22.75 11.93 -2.51
CA LYS A 219 -22.28 12.96 -3.43
C LYS A 219 -22.09 12.41 -4.84
N ASP A 220 -22.21 13.28 -5.85
CA ASP A 220 -21.76 12.96 -7.21
C ASP A 220 -20.24 12.98 -7.34
N ALA A 221 -19.71 12.37 -8.43
CA ALA A 221 -18.28 12.26 -8.65
C ALA A 221 -17.55 13.62 -8.67
N ALA A 222 -18.18 14.65 -9.29
CA ALA A 222 -17.60 15.99 -9.36
C ALA A 222 -17.51 16.63 -7.97
N THR A 223 -18.48 16.36 -7.09
CA THR A 223 -18.44 16.82 -5.70
C THR A 223 -17.39 16.05 -4.90
N VAL A 224 -17.25 14.74 -5.08
CA VAL A 224 -16.17 13.96 -4.46
C VAL A 224 -14.80 14.49 -4.90
N THR A 225 -14.59 14.76 -6.18
CA THR A 225 -13.37 15.39 -6.69
C THR A 225 -13.10 16.72 -5.98
N ARG A 226 -14.09 17.60 -5.90
CA ARG A 226 -13.94 18.89 -5.19
C ARG A 226 -13.66 18.73 -3.70
N MET A 227 -14.19 17.69 -3.06
CA MET A 227 -13.86 17.39 -1.65
C MET A 227 -12.40 16.99 -1.50
N LEU A 228 -11.89 16.15 -2.39
CA LEU A 228 -10.48 15.79 -2.41
C LEU A 228 -9.60 17.04 -2.62
N ASP A 229 -9.92 17.87 -3.61
CA ASP A 229 -9.21 19.12 -3.89
C ASP A 229 -9.33 20.16 -2.76
N ALA A 230 -10.50 20.25 -2.11
CA ALA A 230 -10.78 21.28 -1.10
C ALA A 230 -10.11 20.99 0.24
N GLU A 231 -9.93 19.74 0.61
CA GLU A 231 -9.16 19.39 1.81
C GLU A 231 -7.68 19.76 1.64
N ILE A 232 -7.15 19.59 0.44
CA ILE A 232 -5.82 20.05 0.04
C ILE A 232 -5.64 21.55 0.27
N ALA A 233 -6.63 22.34 -0.17
CA ALA A 233 -6.61 23.81 -0.04
C ALA A 233 -6.75 24.28 1.40
N LYS A 234 -7.33 23.46 2.29
CA LYS A 234 -7.57 23.80 3.70
C LYS A 234 -6.37 23.57 4.60
N LEU A 235 -5.35 22.85 4.14
CA LEU A 235 -4.13 22.66 4.91
C LEU A 235 -3.39 24.01 5.09
N LYS A 236 -3.88 24.79 6.01
CA LYS A 236 -3.07 25.80 6.67
C LYS A 236 -2.17 25.05 7.65
N ILE A 237 -0.96 24.77 7.20
CA ILE A 237 0.09 24.36 8.12
C ILE A 237 0.21 25.51 9.11
N ASP A 238 -0.01 25.21 10.39
CA ASP A 238 0.21 26.21 11.43
C ASP A 238 1.69 26.60 11.45
N SER A 239 1.96 27.75 12.04
CA SER A 239 3.30 28.32 12.05
C SER A 239 4.33 27.46 12.77
N GLU A 240 3.90 26.62 13.72
CA GLU A 240 4.75 25.73 14.50
C GLU A 240 5.17 24.52 13.68
N THR A 241 4.24 23.91 12.95
CA THR A 241 4.52 22.84 11.99
C THR A 241 5.39 23.34 10.84
N GLN A 242 5.16 24.57 10.35
CA GLN A 242 6.01 25.18 9.32
C GLN A 242 7.43 25.40 9.84
N ALA A 243 7.61 25.86 11.07
CA ALA A 243 8.92 26.05 11.68
C ALA A 243 9.69 24.72 11.84
N LEU A 244 8.98 23.63 12.21
CA LEU A 244 9.57 22.28 12.29
C LEU A 244 9.98 21.73 10.92
N LEU A 245 9.26 22.07 9.86
CA LEU A 245 9.60 21.68 8.49
C LEU A 245 10.80 22.48 7.98
N ASP A 246 10.83 23.77 8.29
CA ASP A 246 11.94 24.68 7.91
C ASP A 246 13.25 24.31 8.64
N ASP A 247 13.17 23.80 9.87
CA ASP A 247 14.32 23.36 10.67
C ASP A 247 14.92 22.03 10.17
N ARG A 248 14.12 21.17 9.55
CA ARG A 248 14.62 19.91 8.93
C ARG A 248 15.53 20.15 7.72
N ASP A 249 15.33 21.24 6.99
CA ASP A 249 16.18 21.58 5.84
C ASP A 249 17.59 22.04 6.24
N VAL A 250 17.79 22.43 7.48
CA VAL A 250 19.11 22.88 7.99
C VAL A 250 20.01 21.70 8.38
N VAL A 251 19.45 20.53 8.67
CA VAL A 251 20.18 19.32 9.11
C VAL A 251 20.66 18.46 7.93
N GLY A 252 20.21 18.74 6.72
CA GLY A 252 20.52 17.99 5.48
C GLY A 252 21.60 18.61 4.58
N LYS A 253 22.44 19.54 5.08
CA LYS A 253 23.59 20.08 4.34
C LYS A 253 24.90 19.57 4.88
#